data_ef12ebd5647e71be1afe8a5b85b91add
#
_entry.id   ef12ebd5647e71be1afe8a5b85b91add
#
_cell.length_a   1.000
_cell.length_b   1.000
_cell.length_c   1.000
_cell.angle_alpha   90.00
_cell.angle_beta   90.00
_cell.angle_gamma   90.00
#
_symmetry.space_group_name_H-M   'P 1'
#
loop_
_entity.id
_entity.type
_entity.pdbx_description
1 polymer ?
#
loop_
_entity_poly.entity_id
_entity_poly.type
_entity_poly.pdbx_seq_one_letter_code
_entity_poly.pdbx_strand_id
1 'polypeptide(L)'
;MYTPSKTAAWEDAACVSIMRQARGQVVTGPSAVSIVAVFSRTKAQLATDRAGNVKAGAGRLWHVKKPDADNVSKIVLDALVRAGVLEDDACVVYQSVRKVIRAVDERPGVYVEVTTVDHSPRRDK
;
A
#
# COMPACT_ATOMS: atom_id res chain seq x y z
N MET A 1 9.26 -6.96 -15.57
CA MET A 1 7.90 -6.90 -16.13
C MET A 1 6.92 -7.62 -15.22
N TYR A 2 5.79 -7.02 -15.04
CA TYR A 2 4.73 -7.52 -14.19
C TYR A 2 3.92 -8.58 -14.96
N THR A 3 3.80 -9.80 -14.45
CA THR A 3 3.02 -10.84 -15.12
C THR A 3 1.69 -11.04 -14.39
N PRO A 4 0.59 -11.37 -15.12
CA PRO A 4 -0.71 -11.59 -14.48
C PRO A 4 -0.69 -12.65 -13.38
N SER A 5 0.11 -13.70 -13.54
CA SER A 5 0.22 -14.76 -12.53
C SER A 5 0.85 -14.26 -11.23
N LYS A 6 1.86 -13.40 -11.32
CA LYS A 6 2.47 -12.79 -10.12
C LYS A 6 1.49 -11.83 -9.45
N THR A 7 0.73 -11.08 -10.24
CA THR A 7 -0.31 -10.19 -9.72
C THR A 7 -1.36 -10.97 -8.95
N ALA A 8 -1.88 -12.05 -9.54
CA ALA A 8 -2.90 -12.87 -8.91
C ALA A 8 -2.41 -13.49 -7.60
N ALA A 9 -1.19 -14.03 -7.60
CA ALA A 9 -0.61 -14.63 -6.40
C ALA A 9 -0.43 -13.59 -5.29
N TRP A 10 0.04 -12.40 -5.63
CA TRP A 10 0.20 -11.32 -4.67
C TRP A 10 -1.15 -10.87 -4.12
N GLU A 11 -2.15 -10.74 -4.99
CA GLU A 11 -3.49 -10.33 -4.61
C GLU A 11 -4.14 -11.36 -3.67
N ASP A 12 -3.98 -12.65 -3.94
CA ASP A 12 -4.48 -13.71 -3.09
C ASP A 12 -3.84 -13.66 -1.70
N ALA A 13 -2.52 -13.51 -1.64
CA ALA A 13 -1.80 -13.40 -0.39
C ALA A 13 -2.22 -12.16 0.39
N ALA A 14 -2.39 -11.04 -0.28
CA ALA A 14 -2.86 -9.79 0.33
C ALA A 14 -4.28 -9.95 0.88
N CYS A 15 -5.17 -10.60 0.13
CA CYS A 15 -6.54 -10.86 0.56
C CYS A 15 -6.57 -11.65 1.86
N VAL A 16 -5.80 -12.73 1.96
CA VAL A 16 -5.72 -13.55 3.17
C VAL A 16 -5.19 -12.75 4.36
N SER A 17 -4.13 -11.98 4.13
CA SER A 17 -3.54 -11.14 5.17
C SER A 17 -4.51 -10.09 5.66
N ILE A 18 -5.23 -9.43 4.77
CA ILE A 18 -6.23 -8.43 5.10
C ILE A 18 -7.37 -9.06 5.92
N MET A 19 -7.86 -10.21 5.51
CA MET A 19 -8.92 -10.91 6.24
C MET A 19 -8.52 -11.22 7.68
N ARG A 20 -7.30 -11.67 7.90
CA ARG A 20 -6.79 -11.97 9.24
C ARG A 20 -6.69 -10.73 10.09
N GLN A 21 -6.20 -9.64 9.55
CA GLN A 21 -5.99 -8.39 10.29
C GLN A 21 -7.29 -7.66 10.54
N ALA A 22 -8.22 -7.69 9.60
CA ALA A 22 -9.51 -7.01 9.71
C ALA A 22 -10.45 -7.71 10.69
N ARG A 23 -10.28 -9.00 10.91
CA ARG A 23 -11.08 -9.78 11.86
C ARG A 23 -12.59 -9.64 11.64
N GLY A 24 -13.00 -9.65 10.36
CA GLY A 24 -14.40 -9.53 9.98
C GLY A 24 -14.97 -8.12 10.01
N GLN A 25 -14.17 -7.11 10.29
CA GLN A 25 -14.63 -5.72 10.22
C GLN A 25 -14.89 -5.33 8.76
N VAL A 26 -16.02 -4.67 8.54
CA VAL A 26 -16.42 -4.16 7.23
C VAL A 26 -16.62 -2.66 7.33
N VAL A 27 -16.05 -1.92 6.41
CA VAL A 27 -16.27 -0.49 6.29
C VAL A 27 -17.36 -0.25 5.27
N THR A 28 -18.44 0.37 5.68
CA THR A 28 -19.59 0.65 4.81
C THR A 28 -19.69 2.14 4.51
N GLY A 29 -20.31 2.47 3.38
CA GLY A 29 -20.51 3.86 2.95
C GLY A 29 -19.24 4.53 2.47
N PRO A 30 -19.23 5.87 2.42
CA PRO A 30 -18.07 6.61 1.93
C PRO A 30 -16.82 6.29 2.76
N SER A 31 -15.73 5.95 2.07
CA SER A 31 -14.50 5.46 2.71
C SER A 31 -13.29 6.18 2.15
N ALA A 32 -12.28 6.35 3.01
CA ALA A 32 -10.97 6.82 2.61
C ALA A 32 -9.96 5.69 2.77
N VAL A 33 -9.09 5.53 1.80
CA VAL A 33 -8.05 4.50 1.81
C VAL A 33 -6.68 5.19 1.66
N SER A 34 -5.81 4.91 2.60
CA SER A 34 -4.42 5.39 2.56
C SER A 34 -3.50 4.20 2.39
N ILE A 35 -2.66 4.24 1.37
CA ILE A 35 -1.76 3.14 1.02
C ILE A 35 -0.33 3.64 1.04
N VAL A 36 0.54 2.92 1.74
CA VAL A 36 1.99 3.12 1.65
C VAL A 36 2.60 1.80 1.20
N ALA A 37 3.10 1.79 -0.02
CA ALA A 37 3.81 0.63 -0.57
C ALA A 37 5.30 0.81 -0.34
N VAL A 38 5.89 -0.08 0.45
CA VAL A 38 7.29 -0.03 0.84
C VAL A 38 8.04 -1.13 0.11
N PHE A 39 8.92 -0.73 -0.77
CA PHE A 39 9.68 -1.64 -1.63
C PHE A 39 11.06 -1.92 -1.03
N SER A 40 11.64 -3.06 -1.42
CA SER A 40 12.98 -3.44 -1.01
C SER A 40 14.04 -2.48 -1.57
N ARG A 41 15.13 -2.31 -0.84
CA ARG A 41 16.29 -1.56 -1.34
C ARG A 41 17.17 -2.49 -2.17
N THR A 42 17.67 -1.98 -3.28
CA THR A 42 18.72 -2.64 -4.04
C THR A 42 20.07 -2.37 -3.38
N LYS A 43 21.11 -3.14 -3.76
CA LYS A 43 22.46 -2.88 -3.28
C LYS A 43 22.92 -1.45 -3.55
N ALA A 44 22.58 -0.92 -4.73
CA ALA A 44 22.94 0.44 -5.10
C ALA A 44 22.26 1.50 -4.23
N GLN A 45 21.14 1.15 -3.59
CA GLN A 45 20.36 2.05 -2.75
C GLN A 45 20.72 1.93 -1.27
N LEU A 46 21.61 1.01 -0.91
CA LEU A 46 22.10 0.89 0.46
C LEU A 46 23.11 1.99 0.71
N ALA A 47 22.88 2.78 1.76
CA ALA A 47 23.87 3.76 2.21
C ALA A 47 24.99 3.03 2.94
N THR A 48 26.21 3.17 2.46
CA THR A 48 27.37 2.51 3.04
C THR A 48 28.43 3.52 3.47
N ASP A 49 29.23 3.15 4.48
CA ASP A 49 30.41 3.90 4.85
C ASP A 49 31.61 3.48 3.99
N ARG A 50 32.79 4.04 4.26
CA ARG A 50 34.01 3.72 3.51
C ARG A 50 34.43 2.26 3.63
N ALA A 51 34.05 1.60 4.72
CA ALA A 51 34.34 0.18 4.94
C ALA A 51 33.33 -0.75 4.29
N GLY A 52 32.28 -0.22 3.65
CA GLY A 52 31.25 -1.00 3.01
C GLY A 52 30.12 -1.43 3.93
N ASN A 53 30.09 -0.97 5.16
CA ASN A 53 29.01 -1.25 6.10
C ASN A 53 27.81 -0.34 5.83
N VAL A 54 26.61 -0.88 5.99
CA VAL A 54 25.38 -0.11 5.83
C VAL A 54 25.25 0.89 6.97
N LYS A 55 25.05 2.17 6.62
CA LYS A 55 24.86 3.21 7.62
C LYS A 55 23.53 3.01 8.33
N ALA A 56 23.58 3.04 9.66
CA ALA A 56 22.38 3.04 10.47
C ALA A 56 21.59 4.34 10.25
N GLY A 57 20.27 4.24 10.22
CA GLY A 57 19.39 5.40 10.14
C GLY A 57 19.19 5.97 8.74
N ALA A 58 19.67 5.31 7.69
CA ALA A 58 19.34 5.74 6.33
C ALA A 58 17.84 5.62 6.10
N GLY A 59 17.21 6.73 5.72
CA GLY A 59 15.77 6.85 5.61
C GLY A 59 15.20 6.32 4.30
N ARG A 60 13.89 6.49 4.15
CA ARG A 60 13.17 6.11 2.95
C ARG A 60 13.60 6.94 1.74
N LEU A 61 13.50 6.32 0.57
CA LEU A 61 13.66 6.98 -0.73
C LEU A 61 12.33 6.90 -1.46
N TRP A 62 12.09 7.80 -2.41
CA TRP A 62 10.93 7.67 -3.28
C TRP A 62 11.15 6.54 -4.29
N HIS A 63 10.13 5.73 -4.50
CA HIS A 63 10.13 4.67 -5.50
C HIS A 63 9.52 5.23 -6.79
N VAL A 64 10.34 5.45 -7.81
CA VAL A 64 9.91 6.11 -9.05
C VAL A 64 9.83 5.17 -10.25
N LYS A 65 9.93 3.87 -10.00
CA LYS A 65 9.82 2.84 -11.02
C LYS A 65 8.48 2.12 -10.91
N LYS A 66 8.21 1.20 -11.82
CA LYS A 66 7.00 0.38 -11.75
C LYS A 66 7.00 -0.49 -10.48
N PRO A 67 5.81 -0.84 -9.95
CA PRO A 67 4.50 -0.55 -10.51
C PRO A 67 4.08 0.91 -10.30
N ASP A 68 3.21 1.41 -11.17
CA ASP A 68 2.64 2.74 -11.05
C ASP A 68 1.73 2.84 -9.82
N ALA A 69 1.56 4.05 -9.31
CA ALA A 69 0.67 4.28 -8.16
C ALA A 69 -0.75 3.81 -8.45
N ASP A 70 -1.24 4.00 -9.67
CA ASP A 70 -2.57 3.53 -10.07
C ASP A 70 -2.68 2.00 -9.98
N ASN A 71 -1.68 1.27 -10.40
CA ASN A 71 -1.67 -0.18 -10.30
C ASN A 71 -1.62 -0.66 -8.85
N VAL A 72 -0.82 -0.01 -8.01
CA VAL A 72 -0.77 -0.32 -6.57
C VAL A 72 -2.15 -0.11 -5.96
N SER A 73 -2.77 1.02 -6.23
CA SER A 73 -4.11 1.33 -5.73
C SER A 73 -5.12 0.29 -6.17
N LYS A 74 -5.14 -0.04 -7.46
CA LYS A 74 -6.09 -1.00 -8.02
C LYS A 74 -5.98 -2.36 -7.36
N ILE A 75 -4.76 -2.88 -7.20
CA ILE A 75 -4.52 -4.18 -6.59
C ILE A 75 -4.96 -4.18 -5.13
N VAL A 76 -4.64 -3.13 -4.38
CA VAL A 76 -5.01 -3.02 -2.98
C VAL A 76 -6.53 -2.92 -2.82
N LEU A 77 -7.19 -2.10 -3.62
CA LEU A 77 -8.65 -1.97 -3.56
C LEU A 77 -9.35 -3.27 -3.92
N ASP A 78 -8.89 -3.97 -4.95
CA ASP A 78 -9.43 -5.28 -5.31
C ASP A 78 -9.27 -6.28 -4.15
N ALA A 79 -8.13 -6.28 -3.49
CA ALA A 79 -7.88 -7.15 -2.34
C ALA A 79 -8.79 -6.80 -1.15
N LEU A 80 -9.01 -5.52 -0.89
CA LEU A 80 -9.90 -5.08 0.19
C LEU A 80 -11.36 -5.50 -0.06
N VAL A 81 -11.83 -5.41 -1.30
CA VAL A 81 -13.17 -5.85 -1.67
C VAL A 81 -13.29 -7.37 -1.56
N ARG A 82 -12.32 -8.12 -2.08
CA ARG A 82 -12.29 -9.58 -1.99
C ARG A 82 -12.23 -10.06 -0.55
N ALA A 83 -11.52 -9.36 0.30
CA ALA A 83 -11.42 -9.70 1.73
C ALA A 83 -12.68 -9.31 2.53
N GLY A 84 -13.62 -8.60 1.91
CA GLY A 84 -14.84 -8.17 2.58
C GLY A 84 -14.68 -6.95 3.48
N VAL A 85 -13.57 -6.24 3.41
CA VAL A 85 -13.35 -5.02 4.19
C VAL A 85 -14.12 -3.84 3.59
N LEU A 86 -14.19 -3.79 2.26
CA LEU A 86 -14.98 -2.81 1.51
C LEU A 86 -16.12 -3.55 0.79
N GLU A 87 -17.29 -2.94 0.73
CA GLU A 87 -18.40 -3.49 -0.05
C GLU A 87 -18.10 -3.41 -1.55
N ASP A 88 -17.57 -2.28 -1.99
CA ASP A 88 -17.29 -1.99 -3.39
C ASP A 88 -16.21 -0.90 -3.43
N ASP A 89 -15.33 -0.95 -4.42
CA ASP A 89 -14.33 0.09 -4.63
C ASP A 89 -14.97 1.46 -4.96
N ALA A 90 -16.20 1.45 -5.49
CA ALA A 90 -16.97 2.68 -5.75
C ALA A 90 -17.26 3.48 -4.47
N CYS A 91 -17.20 2.84 -3.30
CA CYS A 91 -17.41 3.53 -2.01
C CYS A 91 -16.19 4.36 -1.61
N VAL A 92 -15.05 4.15 -2.23
CA VAL A 92 -13.84 4.89 -1.92
C VAL A 92 -13.92 6.28 -2.55
N VAL A 93 -14.06 7.29 -1.72
CA VAL A 93 -14.23 8.68 -2.17
C VAL A 93 -12.96 9.51 -2.01
N TYR A 94 -11.99 8.96 -1.30
CA TYR A 94 -10.68 9.58 -1.12
C TYR A 94 -9.64 8.47 -1.03
N GLN A 95 -8.55 8.64 -1.77
CA GLN A 95 -7.44 7.71 -1.63
C GLN A 95 -6.11 8.43 -1.78
N SER A 96 -5.11 7.90 -1.09
CA SER A 96 -3.73 8.34 -1.24
C SER A 96 -2.83 7.13 -1.40
N VAL A 97 -1.84 7.24 -2.26
CA VAL A 97 -0.85 6.20 -2.47
C VAL A 97 0.53 6.82 -2.41
N ARG A 98 1.38 6.21 -1.59
CA ARG A 98 2.80 6.56 -1.55
C ARG A 98 3.61 5.33 -1.91
N LYS A 99 4.57 5.50 -2.79
CA LYS A 99 5.52 4.46 -3.16
C LYS A 99 6.89 4.86 -2.65
N VAL A 100 7.40 4.11 -1.70
CA VAL A 100 8.69 4.40 -1.09
C VAL A 100 9.57 3.16 -1.11
N ILE A 101 10.88 3.38 -1.10
CA ILE A 101 11.86 2.34 -0.88
C ILE A 101 12.16 2.35 0.62
N ARG A 102 12.18 1.17 1.23
CA ARG A 102 12.32 1.04 2.68
C ARG A 102 13.52 1.77 3.24
N ALA A 103 13.39 2.29 4.44
CA ALA A 103 14.53 2.67 5.25
C ALA A 103 15.37 1.44 5.58
N VAL A 104 16.62 1.62 5.98
CA VAL A 104 17.53 0.51 6.27
C VAL A 104 17.00 -0.40 7.37
N ASP A 105 16.34 0.17 8.37
CA ASP A 105 15.76 -0.54 9.51
C ASP A 105 14.31 -0.94 9.32
N GLU A 106 13.77 -0.79 8.12
CA GLU A 106 12.37 -1.02 7.81
C GLU A 106 12.20 -2.29 6.97
N ARG A 107 11.07 -2.96 7.12
CA ARG A 107 10.70 -4.10 6.28
C ARG A 107 9.89 -3.65 5.09
N PRO A 108 10.05 -4.29 3.91
CA PRO A 108 9.14 -4.04 2.80
C PRO A 108 7.74 -4.57 3.14
N GLY A 109 6.74 -3.96 2.54
CA GLY A 109 5.36 -4.36 2.74
C GLY A 109 4.40 -3.29 2.24
N VAL A 110 3.11 -3.57 2.35
CA VAL A 110 2.07 -2.62 2.00
C VAL A 110 1.26 -2.33 3.26
N TYR A 111 1.20 -1.06 3.61
CA TYR A 111 0.47 -0.59 4.79
C TYR A 111 -0.78 0.12 4.30
N VAL A 112 -1.94 -0.33 4.78
CA VAL A 112 -3.23 0.17 4.32
C VAL A 112 -4.05 0.59 5.52
N GLU A 113 -4.60 1.79 5.45
CA GLU A 113 -5.55 2.30 6.43
C GLU A 113 -6.85 2.61 5.73
N VAL A 114 -7.95 2.07 6.24
CA VAL A 114 -9.29 2.31 5.72
C VAL A 114 -10.11 2.97 6.82
N THR A 115 -10.67 4.12 6.51
CA THR A 115 -11.50 4.88 7.45
C THR A 115 -12.81 5.27 6.82
N THR A 116 -13.82 5.49 7.67
CA THR A 116 -15.08 6.07 7.22
C THR A 116 -14.93 7.57 7.02
N VAL A 117 -15.72 8.10 6.10
CA VAL A 117 -15.75 9.53 5.79
C VAL A 117 -17.14 10.07 6.14
N ASP A 118 -17.20 11.32 6.59
CA ASP A 118 -18.47 11.97 6.83
C ASP A 118 -19.36 11.93 5.60
N HIS A 119 -20.67 11.79 5.81
CA HIS A 119 -21.57 11.55 4.70
C HIS A 119 -21.74 12.70 3.74
N SER A 120 -21.29 13.89 4.07
CA SER A 120 -21.44 15.03 3.17
C SER A 120 -20.16 15.82 3.10
N PRO A 121 -19.61 16.03 1.90
CA PRO A 121 -18.45 16.88 1.76
C PRO A 121 -18.83 18.32 2.02
N ARG A 122 -17.90 19.10 2.60
CA ARG A 122 -18.11 20.51 2.77
C ARG A 122 -18.13 21.21 1.42
N ARG A 123 -18.98 22.22 1.33
CA ARG A 123 -18.96 23.10 0.16
C ARG A 123 -17.71 23.96 0.21
N ASP A 124 -16.91 23.86 -0.83
CA ASP A 124 -15.79 24.77 -1.01
C ASP A 124 -16.30 26.10 -1.56
N LYS A 125 -15.66 27.15 -1.13
CA LYS A 125 -16.00 28.48 -1.63
C LYS A 125 -15.28 28.80 -2.93
#